data_71dbb0aa99ed70d96cf1ab76470fec44
#
_entry.id   71dbb0aa99ed70d96cf1ab76470fec44
#
_cell.length_a   1.000
_cell.length_b   1.000
_cell.length_c   1.000
_cell.angle_alpha   90.00
_cell.angle_beta   90.00
_cell.angle_gamma   90.00
#
_symmetry.space_group_name_H-M   'P 1'
#
loop_
_entity.id
_entity.type
_entity.pdbx_description
1 polymer ?
#
loop_
_entity_poly.entity_id
_entity_poly.type
_entity_poly.pdbx_seq_one_letter_code
_entity_poly.pdbx_strand_id
1 'polypeptide(L)'
;MLTGPQLRAGRAMIALSIEDLAEVTGLSIKDIRDAENATAVDPKVAERLRLALEPKGLVFVAAGEDNPGAGPGVRLRNYGADEGIRPQDLSSANDG
;
A
#
# COMPACT_ATOMS: atom_id res chain seq x y z
N MET A 1 8.92 10.13 0.17
CA MET A 1 8.72 9.93 1.61
C MET A 1 7.44 9.16 1.85
N LEU A 2 7.50 8.12 2.66
CA LEU A 2 6.33 7.33 3.00
C LEU A 2 5.72 7.88 4.29
N THR A 3 4.40 7.98 4.32
CA THR A 3 3.70 8.49 5.50
C THR A 3 2.91 7.37 6.19
N GLY A 4 2.60 7.58 7.46
CA GLY A 4 1.78 6.63 8.20
C GLY A 4 0.42 6.41 7.57
N PRO A 5 -0.29 7.48 7.17
CA PRO A 5 -1.58 7.29 6.51
C PRO A 5 -1.50 6.47 5.24
N GLN A 6 -0.43 6.61 4.45
CA GLN A 6 -0.25 5.76 3.27
C GLN A 6 -0.15 4.29 3.65
N LEU A 7 0.58 4.00 4.74
CA LEU A 7 0.71 2.63 5.22
C LEU A 7 -0.62 2.06 5.65
N ARG A 8 -1.37 2.82 6.44
CA ARG A 8 -2.67 2.35 6.91
C ARG A 8 -3.62 2.09 5.75
N ALA A 9 -3.66 3.04 4.81
CA ALA A 9 -4.54 2.91 3.65
C ALA A 9 -4.14 1.72 2.80
N GLY A 10 -2.84 1.56 2.55
CA GLY A 10 -2.36 0.45 1.74
C GLY A 10 -2.69 -0.89 2.37
N ARG A 11 -2.44 -1.01 3.66
CA ARG A 11 -2.75 -2.26 4.37
C ARG A 11 -4.24 -2.56 4.28
N ALA A 12 -5.07 -1.55 4.43
CA ALA A 12 -6.51 -1.74 4.32
C ALA A 12 -6.92 -2.17 2.92
N MET A 13 -6.28 -1.63 1.90
CA MET A 13 -6.62 -1.96 0.52
C MET A 13 -6.41 -3.42 0.19
N ILE A 14 -5.47 -4.08 0.85
CA ILE A 14 -5.20 -5.49 0.62
C ILE A 14 -5.63 -6.36 1.81
N ALA A 15 -6.37 -5.78 2.74
CA ALA A 15 -6.93 -6.49 3.90
C ALA A 15 -5.86 -7.23 4.70
N LEU A 16 -4.70 -6.62 4.87
CA LEU A 16 -3.60 -7.22 5.59
C LEU A 16 -3.61 -6.71 7.03
N SER A 17 -3.53 -7.63 7.99
CA SER A 17 -3.53 -7.24 9.38
C SER A 17 -2.14 -6.75 9.80
N ILE A 18 -2.09 -6.04 10.93
CA ILE A 18 -0.80 -5.61 11.47
C ILE A 18 0.04 -6.82 11.81
N GLU A 19 -0.58 -7.87 12.34
CA GLU A 19 0.13 -9.10 12.69
C GLU A 19 0.75 -9.74 11.44
N ASP A 20 -0.02 -9.81 10.36
CA ASP A 20 0.49 -10.35 9.11
C ASP A 20 1.66 -9.51 8.59
N LEU A 21 1.54 -8.20 8.68
CA LEU A 21 2.59 -7.32 8.21
C LEU A 21 3.85 -7.49 9.05
N ALA A 22 3.70 -7.65 10.35
CA ALA A 22 4.84 -7.91 11.23
C ALA A 22 5.55 -9.19 10.81
N GLU A 23 4.78 -10.22 10.48
CA GLU A 23 5.36 -11.51 10.11
C GLU A 23 6.16 -11.40 8.82
N VAL A 24 5.61 -10.76 7.79
CA VAL A 24 6.30 -10.72 6.49
C VAL A 24 7.46 -9.74 6.49
N THR A 25 7.47 -8.75 7.37
CA THR A 25 8.54 -7.76 7.40
C THR A 25 9.63 -8.09 8.42
N GLY A 26 9.30 -8.88 9.42
CA GLY A 26 10.21 -9.10 10.53
C GLY A 26 10.24 -7.96 11.52
N LEU A 27 9.35 -6.97 11.34
CA LEU A 27 9.25 -5.88 12.29
C LEU A 27 8.30 -6.24 13.42
N SER A 28 8.48 -5.60 14.57
CA SER A 28 7.56 -5.82 15.67
C SER A 28 6.24 -5.11 15.40
N ILE A 29 5.19 -5.57 16.07
CA ILE A 29 3.89 -4.90 15.98
C ILE A 29 4.03 -3.45 16.43
N LYS A 30 4.83 -3.20 17.46
CA LYS A 30 5.05 -1.85 17.95
C LYS A 30 5.69 -0.98 16.88
N ASP A 31 6.69 -1.51 16.19
CA ASP A 31 7.36 -0.75 15.12
C ASP A 31 6.39 -0.39 14.01
N ILE A 32 5.51 -1.31 13.67
CA ILE A 32 4.53 -1.05 12.62
C ILE A 32 3.52 -0.01 13.08
N ARG A 33 3.05 -0.11 14.31
CA ARG A 33 2.12 0.89 14.83
C ARG A 33 2.75 2.27 14.89
N ASP A 34 4.01 2.33 15.31
CA ASP A 34 4.73 3.60 15.34
C ASP A 34 4.83 4.20 13.93
N ALA A 35 5.13 3.34 12.95
CA ALA A 35 5.23 3.79 11.57
C ALA A 35 3.89 4.30 11.06
N GLU A 36 2.82 3.58 11.36
CA GLU A 36 1.48 3.97 10.90
C GLU A 36 0.98 5.25 11.54
N ASN A 37 1.54 5.62 12.68
CA ASN A 37 1.17 6.84 13.37
C ASN A 37 2.12 7.99 13.07
N ALA A 38 3.15 7.76 12.27
CA ALA A 38 4.14 8.78 11.98
C ALA A 38 3.69 9.66 10.83
N THR A 39 4.04 10.93 10.91
CA THR A 39 3.84 11.83 9.78
C THR A 39 4.74 11.41 8.63
N ALA A 40 5.98 11.05 8.97
CA ALA A 40 6.94 10.55 8.00
C ALA A 40 7.57 9.31 8.60
N VAL A 41 7.56 8.20 7.87
CA VAL A 41 8.07 6.94 8.36
C VAL A 41 9.59 6.96 8.29
N ASP A 42 10.24 6.41 9.31
CA ASP A 42 11.70 6.26 9.29
C ASP A 42 12.12 5.58 8.00
N PRO A 43 13.13 6.10 7.28
CA PRO A 43 13.49 5.57 5.97
C PRO A 43 13.85 4.09 5.96
N LYS A 44 14.49 3.59 7.00
CA LYS A 44 14.84 2.17 7.04
C LYS A 44 13.62 1.30 7.23
N VAL A 45 12.70 1.74 8.07
CA VAL A 45 11.44 1.03 8.28
C VAL A 45 10.60 1.12 7.01
N ALA A 46 10.57 2.30 6.38
CA ALA A 46 9.81 2.50 5.15
C ALA A 46 10.31 1.54 4.06
N GLU A 47 11.62 1.41 3.92
CA GLU A 47 12.17 0.52 2.91
C GLU A 47 11.73 -0.92 3.14
N ARG A 48 11.79 -1.38 4.39
CA ARG A 48 11.37 -2.73 4.70
C ARG A 48 9.89 -2.95 4.42
N LEU A 49 9.08 -1.95 4.75
CA LEU A 49 7.65 -2.04 4.50
C LEU A 49 7.34 -2.03 3.00
N ARG A 50 8.04 -1.21 2.23
CA ARG A 50 7.83 -1.17 0.79
C ARG A 50 8.22 -2.49 0.15
N LEU A 51 9.35 -3.06 0.58
CA LEU A 51 9.80 -4.34 0.03
C LEU A 51 8.78 -5.45 0.28
N ALA A 52 8.03 -5.36 1.38
CA ALA A 52 7.02 -6.35 1.69
C ALA A 52 5.71 -6.08 0.97
N LEU A 53 5.34 -4.81 0.80
CA LEU A 53 4.01 -4.45 0.32
C LEU A 53 3.92 -4.25 -1.18
N GLU A 54 4.99 -3.74 -1.81
CA GLU A 54 4.94 -3.48 -3.24
C GLU A 54 4.73 -4.75 -4.06
N PRO A 55 5.36 -5.87 -3.72
CA PRO A 55 5.08 -7.10 -4.46
C PRO A 55 3.63 -7.58 -4.34
N LYS A 56 2.92 -7.11 -3.32
CA LYS A 56 1.51 -7.46 -3.16
C LYS A 56 0.59 -6.56 -3.98
N GLY A 57 1.17 -5.67 -4.77
CA GLY A 57 0.41 -4.86 -5.70
C GLY A 57 0.17 -3.43 -5.28
N LEU A 58 0.75 -3.00 -4.17
CA LEU A 58 0.59 -1.62 -3.73
C LEU A 58 1.61 -0.71 -4.39
N VAL A 59 1.17 0.47 -4.78
CA VAL A 59 2.05 1.51 -5.31
C VAL A 59 1.91 2.73 -4.41
N PHE A 60 3.01 3.11 -3.77
CA PHE A 60 3.03 4.30 -2.93
C PHE A 60 3.50 5.48 -3.77
N VAL A 61 2.71 6.53 -3.78
CA VAL A 61 2.94 7.70 -4.64
C VAL A 61 3.32 8.88 -3.76
N ALA A 62 4.46 9.47 -4.03
CA ALA A 62 4.89 10.64 -3.27
C ALA A 62 4.08 11.87 -3.68
N ALA A 63 4.05 12.87 -2.79
CA ALA A 63 3.35 14.11 -3.09
C ALA A 63 3.86 14.68 -4.41
N GLY A 64 2.94 15.00 -5.30
CA GLY A 64 3.27 15.61 -6.59
C GLY A 64 3.86 14.67 -7.61
N GLU A 65 4.05 13.40 -7.28
CA GLU A 65 4.77 12.48 -8.15
C GLU A 65 4.08 12.28 -9.50
N ASP A 66 2.77 12.05 -9.48
CA ASP A 66 2.05 11.86 -10.73
C ASP A 66 1.04 12.97 -10.99
N ASN A 67 0.93 13.92 -10.07
CA ASN A 67 0.03 15.05 -10.21
C ASN A 67 0.60 16.18 -9.36
N PRO A 68 1.13 17.24 -9.98
CA PRO A 68 1.86 18.26 -9.25
C PRO A 68 1.13 18.88 -8.08
N GLY A 69 -0.16 18.92 -8.09
CA GLY A 69 -0.91 19.52 -6.99
C GLY A 69 -1.38 18.53 -5.95
N ALA A 70 -1.06 17.26 -6.09
CA ALA A 70 -1.62 16.25 -5.23
C ALA A 70 -0.67 15.88 -4.09
N GLY A 71 -1.24 15.50 -2.95
CA GLY A 71 -0.47 14.98 -1.84
C GLY A 71 -0.06 13.53 -2.07
N PRO A 72 0.54 12.89 -1.06
CA PRO A 72 0.95 11.50 -1.18
C PRO A 72 -0.27 10.58 -1.24
N GLY A 73 -0.11 9.45 -1.89
CA GLY A 73 -1.22 8.52 -2.05
C GLY A 73 -0.77 7.08 -2.15
N VAL A 74 -1.73 6.19 -2.33
CA VAL A 74 -1.46 4.77 -2.52
C VAL A 74 -2.55 4.21 -3.44
N ARG A 75 -2.16 3.27 -4.30
CA ARG A 75 -3.13 2.63 -5.19
C ARG A 75 -2.65 1.22 -5.51
N LEU A 76 -3.55 0.45 -6.10
CA LEU A 76 -3.22 -0.90 -6.54
C LEU A 76 -2.66 -0.84 -7.95
N ARG A 77 -1.60 -1.61 -8.17
CA ARG A 77 -0.96 -1.71 -9.46
C ARG A 77 -1.71 -2.73 -10.30
N ASN A 78 -2.02 -2.36 -11.54
CA ASN A 78 -2.65 -3.30 -12.48
C ASN A 78 -3.84 -4.05 -11.89
N TYR A 79 -4.61 -3.36 -11.06
CA TYR A 79 -5.73 -4.00 -10.39
C TYR A 79 -6.66 -4.63 -11.41
N GLY A 80 -6.91 -5.93 -11.24
CA GLY A 80 -7.83 -6.65 -12.09
C GLY A 80 -7.27 -7.07 -13.42
N ALA A 81 -6.05 -6.68 -13.76
CA ALA A 81 -5.50 -6.94 -15.08
C ALA A 81 -4.74 -8.27 -15.14
N ASP A 82 -3.85 -8.51 -14.20
CA ASP A 82 -2.98 -9.68 -14.25
C ASP A 82 -3.42 -10.79 -13.32
N GLU A 83 -4.62 -10.74 -12.88
CA GLU A 83 -5.20 -11.77 -12.04
C GLU A 83 -6.00 -12.74 -12.86
N GLY A 84 -5.97 -12.60 -14.15
CA GLY A 84 -6.88 -13.33 -14.98
C GLY A 84 -8.28 -12.73 -14.95
N ILE A 85 -8.48 -11.66 -14.22
CA ILE A 85 -9.77 -11.00 -14.19
C ILE A 85 -9.88 -10.12 -15.41
N ARG A 86 -10.92 -10.36 -16.17
CA ARG A 86 -11.15 -9.56 -17.37
C ARG A 86 -12.06 -8.41 -17.06
N PRO A 87 -11.86 -7.28 -17.71
CA PRO A 87 -12.81 -6.18 -17.55
C PRO A 87 -14.24 -6.61 -17.79
N GLN A 88 -14.44 -7.51 -18.70
CA GLN A 88 -15.78 -7.98 -19.00
C GLN A 88 -16.35 -8.82 -17.87
N ASP A 89 -15.50 -9.37 -17.04
CA ASP A 89 -15.98 -10.12 -15.90
C ASP A 89 -16.44 -9.20 -14.81
N LEU A 90 -15.87 -8.05 -14.83
CA LEU A 90 -16.20 -7.10 -13.81
C LEU A 90 -17.47 -6.39 -14.08
N SER A 91 -17.50 -6.22 -15.12
CA SER A 91 -18.48 -5.43 -15.44
C SER A 91 -19.64 -5.78 -15.79
N SER A 92 -19.16 -6.12 -15.82
CA SER A 92 -19.90 -6.29 -16.05
C SER A 92 -20.53 -6.19 -15.56
N ALA A 93 -20.21 -6.24 -15.50
CA ALA A 93 -20.64 -6.10 -15.06
C ALA A 93 -20.69 -5.44 -14.76
N ASN A 94 -20.34 -5.45 -15.06
CA ASN A 94 -20.38 -4.91 -14.85
C ASN A 94 -20.32 -4.38 -14.86
N ASP A 95 -20.11 -4.55 -15.20
CA ASP A 95 -20.05 -4.21 -15.18
C ASP A 95 -20.04 -3.88 -14.91
N GLY A 96 -19.60 -4.21 -15.06
CA GLY A 96 -19.68 -3.92 -14.79
C GLY A 96 -19.79 -3.79 -14.49
#